data_118aac380ef0304b82e3290c94cc04b3
#
_entry.id   118aac380ef0304b82e3290c94cc04b3
#
_cell.length_a   1.000
_cell.length_b   1.000
_cell.length_c   1.000
_cell.angle_alpha   90.00
_cell.angle_beta   90.00
_cell.angle_gamma   90.00
#
_symmetry.space_group_name_H-M   'P 1'
#
loop_
_entity.id
_entity.type
_entity.pdbx_description
1 polymer ?
#
loop_
_entity_poly.entity_id
_entity_poly.type
_entity_poly.pdbx_seq_one_letter_code
_entity_poly.pdbx_strand_id
1 'polypeptide(L)' 'MEEKQLLIKALECLENGDVLGSAEFLVDCYSSEAGEALDILSEGDVDSTAIAAAHIRKAIESYD' A
#
# COMPACT_ATOMS: atom_id res chain seq x y z
N MET A 1 0.67 -2.18 16.22
CA MET A 1 1.67 -1.78 15.19
C MET A 1 1.30 -0.41 14.65
N GLU A 2 2.29 0.47 14.52
CA GLU A 2 2.04 1.81 14.00
C GLU A 2 1.70 1.77 12.51
N GLU A 3 0.92 2.73 12.05
CA GLU A 3 0.52 2.78 10.65
C GLU A 3 1.72 2.84 9.70
N LYS A 4 2.75 3.58 10.07
CA LYS A 4 3.96 3.65 9.24
C LYS A 4 4.55 2.27 9.00
N GLN A 5 4.58 1.43 10.04
CA GLN A 5 5.10 0.07 9.92
C GLN A 5 4.22 -0.78 9.00
N LEU A 6 2.90 -0.60 9.11
CA LEU A 6 1.97 -1.31 8.23
C LEU A 6 2.19 -0.91 6.77
N LEU A 7 2.40 0.37 6.53
CA LEU A 7 2.66 0.87 5.17
C LEU A 7 3.96 0.31 4.61
N ILE A 8 5.01 0.25 5.44
CA ILE A 8 6.29 -0.30 5.01
C ILE A 8 6.14 -1.77 4.66
N LYS A 9 5.43 -2.53 5.49
CA LYS A 9 5.21 -3.95 5.22
C LYS A 9 4.36 -4.15 3.97
N ALA A 10 3.36 -3.30 3.75
CA ALA A 10 2.54 -3.38 2.55
C ALA A 10 3.40 -3.13 1.30
N LEU A 11 4.29 -2.14 1.36
CA LEU A 11 5.18 -1.85 0.25
C LEU A 11 6.11 -3.02 -0.05
N GLU A 12 6.68 -3.62 1.00
CA GLU A 12 7.54 -4.79 0.85
C GLU A 12 6.81 -5.94 0.18
N CYS A 13 5.55 -6.17 0.58
CA CYS A 13 4.73 -7.22 -0.04
C CYS A 13 4.56 -6.97 -1.53
N LEU A 14 4.28 -5.72 -1.93
CA LEU A 14 4.13 -5.39 -3.35
C LEU A 14 5.42 -5.63 -4.12
N GLU A 15 6.55 -5.28 -3.52
CA GLU A 15 7.86 -5.47 -4.15
C GLU A 15 8.17 -6.95 -4.35
N ASN A 16 7.61 -7.80 -3.52
CA ASN A 16 7.77 -9.26 -3.63
C ASN A 16 6.66 -9.92 -4.44
N GLY A 17 5.73 -9.14 -4.98
CA GLY A 17 4.63 -9.66 -5.77
C GLY A 17 3.46 -10.21 -4.95
N ASP A 18 3.45 -9.96 -3.64
CA ASP A 18 2.39 -10.43 -2.75
C ASP A 18 1.32 -9.37 -2.61
N VAL A 19 0.41 -9.31 -3.59
CA VAL A 19 -0.66 -8.31 -3.62
C VAL A 19 -1.66 -8.52 -2.48
N LEU A 20 -2.01 -9.78 -2.20
CA LEU A 20 -2.97 -10.09 -1.13
C LEU A 20 -2.41 -9.69 0.24
N GLY A 21 -1.13 -10.00 0.48
CA GLY A 21 -0.48 -9.60 1.73
C GLY A 21 -0.44 -8.10 1.89
N SER A 22 -0.14 -7.38 0.81
CA SER A 22 -0.13 -5.93 0.84
C SER A 22 -1.51 -5.38 1.20
N ALA A 23 -2.56 -5.90 0.56
CA ALA A 23 -3.92 -5.45 0.82
C ALA A 23 -4.31 -5.67 2.28
N GLU A 24 -3.90 -6.78 2.87
CA GLU A 24 -4.21 -7.06 4.27
C GLU A 24 -3.61 -6.01 5.21
N PHE A 25 -2.40 -5.56 4.94
CA PHE A 25 -1.79 -4.50 5.73
C PHE A 25 -2.47 -3.15 5.49
N LEU A 26 -2.82 -2.86 4.23
CA LEU A 26 -3.44 -1.60 3.88
C LEU A 26 -4.82 -1.41 4.49
N VAL A 27 -5.56 -2.51 4.69
CA VAL A 27 -6.90 -2.47 5.30
C VAL A 27 -6.84 -1.85 6.70
N ASP A 28 -5.74 -2.05 7.42
CA ASP A 28 -5.58 -1.54 8.76
C ASP A 28 -5.02 -0.11 8.79
N CYS A 29 -4.75 0.48 7.65
CA CYS A 29 -4.24 1.84 7.57
C CYS A 29 -5.38 2.85 7.43
N TYR A 30 -5.17 4.04 7.97
CA TYR A 30 -6.20 5.09 7.98
C TYR A 30 -5.93 6.24 7.01
N SER A 31 -4.72 6.34 6.45
CA SER A 31 -4.40 7.45 5.56
C SER A 31 -5.17 7.33 4.25
N SER A 32 -5.46 8.48 3.63
CA SER A 32 -6.17 8.50 2.35
C SER A 32 -5.35 7.84 1.24
N GLU A 33 -4.03 7.98 1.30
CA GLU A 33 -3.15 7.35 0.31
C GLU A 33 -3.22 5.83 0.40
N ALA A 34 -3.32 5.28 1.61
CA ALA A 34 -3.46 3.83 1.80
C ALA A 34 -4.78 3.34 1.20
N GLY A 35 -5.85 4.11 1.41
CA GLY A 35 -7.16 3.79 0.83
C GLY A 35 -7.12 3.80 -0.68
N GLU A 36 -6.44 4.78 -1.26
CA GLU A 36 -6.28 4.86 -2.72
C GLU A 36 -5.49 3.68 -3.26
N ALA A 37 -4.41 3.31 -2.56
CA ALA A 37 -3.60 2.17 -2.97
C ALA A 37 -4.44 0.89 -2.96
N LEU A 38 -5.27 0.72 -1.93
CA LEU A 38 -6.13 -0.45 -1.82
C LEU A 38 -7.13 -0.52 -2.98
N ASP A 39 -7.76 0.63 -3.31
CA ASP A 39 -8.68 0.71 -4.43
C ASP A 39 -7.99 0.36 -5.75
N ILE A 40 -6.79 0.89 -5.95
CA ILE A 40 -6.02 0.63 -7.17
C ILE A 40 -5.71 -0.85 -7.31
N LEU A 41 -5.30 -1.49 -6.21
CA LEU A 41 -5.00 -2.92 -6.23
C LEU A 41 -6.23 -3.74 -6.52
N SER A 42 -7.41 -3.30 -6.06
CA SER A 42 -8.66 -4.04 -6.30
C SER A 42 -9.09 -4.00 -7.77
N GLU A 43 -8.63 -3.01 -8.53
CA GLU A 43 -8.95 -2.90 -9.95
C GLU A 43 -8.22 -3.95 -10.81
N GLY A 44 -7.04 -4.37 -10.36
CA GLY A 44 -6.31 -5.45 -11.03
C GLY A 44 -5.69 -5.11 -12.36
N ASP A 45 -5.48 -3.83 -12.66
CA ASP A 45 -4.81 -3.42 -13.90
C ASP A 45 -3.33 -3.79 -13.88
N VAL A 46 -2.74 -3.87 -15.07
CA VAL A 46 -1.34 -4.24 -15.24
C VAL A 46 -0.41 -3.35 -14.42
N ASP A 47 -0.70 -2.06 -14.37
CA ASP A 47 0.15 -1.08 -13.67
C ASP A 47 -0.27 -0.85 -12.22
N SER A 48 -1.29 -1.57 -11.74
CA SER A 48 -1.86 -1.30 -10.41
C SER A 48 -0.85 -1.43 -9.29
N THR A 49 0.05 -2.41 -9.35
CA THR A 49 1.04 -2.58 -8.29
C THR A 49 2.01 -1.40 -8.23
N ALA A 50 2.45 -0.90 -9.38
CA ALA A 50 3.37 0.23 -9.42
C ALA A 50 2.70 1.51 -8.92
N ILE A 51 1.47 1.74 -9.32
CA ILE A 51 0.72 2.93 -8.91
C ILE A 51 0.40 2.87 -7.41
N ALA A 52 -0.03 1.71 -6.94
CA ALA A 52 -0.31 1.51 -5.52
C ALA A 52 0.96 1.71 -4.69
N ALA A 53 2.09 1.21 -5.16
CA ALA A 53 3.38 1.39 -4.47
C ALA A 53 3.74 2.87 -4.35
N ALA A 54 3.47 3.67 -5.39
CA ALA A 54 3.72 5.10 -5.35
C ALA A 54 2.88 5.79 -4.28
N HIS A 55 1.61 5.42 -4.17
CA HIS A 55 0.73 5.97 -3.14
C HIS A 55 1.19 5.57 -1.74
N ILE A 56 1.64 4.33 -1.57
CA ILE A 56 2.14 3.86 -0.28
C ILE A 56 3.40 4.63 0.11
N ARG A 57 4.32 4.85 -0.83
CA ARG A 57 5.53 5.64 -0.56
C ARG A 57 5.18 7.05 -0.12
N LYS A 58 4.19 7.64 -0.77
CA LYS A 58 3.73 8.97 -0.44
C LYS A 58 3.19 9.01 0.99
N ALA A 59 2.43 8.00 1.38
CA ALA A 59 1.91 7.89 2.74
C ALA A 59 3.04 7.78 3.76
N ILE A 60 4.05 6.96 3.45
CA ILE A 60 5.21 6.79 4.33
C ILE A 60 5.96 8.10 4.51
N GLU A 61 6.14 8.84 3.42
CA GLU A 61 6.82 10.14 3.47
C GLU A 61 6.13 11.12 4.40
N SER A 62 4.82 11.05 4.50
CA SER A 62 4.06 11.98 5.35
C SER A 62 4.33 11.75 6.83
N TYR A 63 4.90 10.62 7.21
CA TYR A 63 5.28 10.32 8.59
C TYR A 63 6.71 10.73 8.94
N ASP A 64 7.46 11.15 7.97
CA ASP A 64 8.83 11.62 8.15
C ASP A 64 8.85 13.16 8.18
#